data_835844bbb1825d256fa193ca705a084b
#
_entry.id   835844bbb1825d256fa193ca705a084b
#
_cell.length_a   1.000
_cell.length_b   1.000
_cell.length_c   1.000
_cell.angle_alpha   90.00
_cell.angle_beta   90.00
_cell.angle_gamma   90.00
#
_symmetry.space_group_name_H-M   'P 1'
#
loop_
_entity.id
_entity.type
_entity.pdbx_description
1 polymer ?
#
loop_
_entity_poly.entity_id
_entity_poly.type
_entity_poly.pdbx_seq_one_letter_code
_entity_poly.pdbx_strand_id
1 'polypeptide(L)'
;MSDADLHFWFDPVCPFAWMTSKWVRMVAEQREYRVEWRLISLRLLNRHVDYDAQFPPEYEAGHTSGLHLLRVAARARAEHGAQAVDPLYATLGRHVFEDPAGQPPPERVTGRPFLEQVLTEAGLPTDLATAVGDESWDAEVQEETDAALRLTGKDVGTPILHFRPPGGTAFFGPVISRLPDPDAAVELWDHVVGLATFPGFAELKRSLRERPQLPAFGVRPGEAGVEEDWHGGSRRQHR
;
A
#
# COMPACT_ATOMS: atom_id res chain seq x y z
N MET A 1 5.59 22.87 -4.51
CA MET A 1 4.33 22.13 -4.71
C MET A 1 4.68 20.92 -5.53
N SER A 2 4.20 19.75 -5.16
CA SER A 2 4.42 18.53 -5.94
C SER A 2 3.77 18.69 -7.31
N ASP A 3 4.51 18.30 -8.35
CA ASP A 3 4.07 18.36 -9.76
C ASP A 3 3.49 16.98 -10.18
N ALA A 4 3.06 16.19 -9.19
CA ALA A 4 2.49 14.86 -9.40
C ALA A 4 1.03 14.92 -9.85
N ASP A 5 0.65 14.00 -10.73
CA ASP A 5 -0.71 13.83 -11.22
C ASP A 5 -1.55 12.97 -10.26
N LEU A 6 -0.85 12.12 -9.46
CA LEU A 6 -1.42 11.23 -8.47
C LEU A 6 -0.55 11.21 -7.21
N HIS A 7 -1.18 11.32 -6.03
CA HIS A 7 -0.57 10.83 -4.80
C HIS A 7 -1.13 9.44 -4.48
N PHE A 8 -0.25 8.50 -4.16
CA PHE A 8 -0.60 7.13 -3.80
C PHE A 8 -0.09 6.82 -2.40
N TRP A 9 -0.99 6.71 -1.42
CA TRP A 9 -0.64 6.31 -0.07
C TRP A 9 -0.67 4.80 0.08
N PHE A 10 0.42 4.25 0.60
CA PHE A 10 0.58 2.81 0.77
C PHE A 10 1.12 2.44 2.16
N ASP A 11 0.71 1.28 2.64
CA ASP A 11 1.42 0.54 3.68
C ASP A 11 2.16 -0.64 3.01
N PRO A 12 3.48 -0.83 3.24
CA PRO A 12 4.27 -1.85 2.55
C PRO A 12 3.85 -3.29 2.88
N VAL A 13 3.04 -3.50 3.92
CA VAL A 13 2.52 -4.83 4.26
C VAL A 13 1.08 -5.05 3.78
N CYS A 14 0.48 -4.07 3.11
CA CYS A 14 -0.87 -4.21 2.55
C CYS A 14 -0.84 -4.87 1.16
N PRO A 15 -1.37 -6.09 1.01
CA PRO A 15 -1.36 -6.79 -0.29
C PRO A 15 -2.25 -6.12 -1.33
N PHE A 16 -3.33 -5.47 -0.91
CA PHE A 16 -4.20 -4.72 -1.83
C PHE A 16 -3.55 -3.43 -2.32
N ALA A 17 -2.82 -2.73 -1.44
CA ALA A 17 -2.02 -1.58 -1.86
C ALA A 17 -0.94 -2.00 -2.86
N TRP A 18 -0.27 -3.14 -2.61
CA TRP A 18 0.70 -3.70 -3.55
C TRP A 18 0.07 -4.01 -4.89
N MET A 19 -1.05 -4.75 -4.92
CA MET A 19 -1.75 -5.09 -6.15
C MET A 19 -2.16 -3.85 -6.95
N THR A 20 -2.74 -2.85 -6.28
CA THR A 20 -3.15 -1.60 -6.93
C THR A 20 -1.94 -0.79 -7.40
N SER A 21 -0.81 -0.82 -6.68
CA SER A 21 0.42 -0.14 -7.10
C SER A 21 0.99 -0.74 -8.39
N LYS A 22 0.92 -2.05 -8.55
CA LYS A 22 1.32 -2.72 -9.81
C LYS A 22 0.47 -2.23 -10.98
N TRP A 23 -0.85 -2.16 -10.80
CA TRP A 23 -1.74 -1.61 -11.82
C TRP A 23 -1.44 -0.15 -12.15
N VAL A 24 -1.24 0.71 -11.14
CA VAL A 24 -0.87 2.12 -11.34
C VAL A 24 0.43 2.25 -12.14
N ARG A 25 1.43 1.40 -11.87
CA ARG A 25 2.69 1.35 -12.64
C ARG A 25 2.46 0.92 -14.09
N MET A 26 1.62 -0.09 -14.33
CA MET A 26 1.25 -0.50 -15.70
C MET A 26 0.61 0.64 -16.50
N VAL A 27 -0.20 1.48 -15.85
CA VAL A 27 -0.77 2.67 -16.48
C VAL A 27 0.29 3.73 -16.75
N ALA A 28 1.18 3.98 -15.77
CA ALA A 28 2.24 4.97 -15.92
C ALA A 28 3.26 4.62 -17.02
N GLU A 29 3.45 3.33 -17.31
CA GLU A 29 4.27 2.87 -18.45
C GLU A 29 3.62 3.15 -19.81
N GLN A 30 2.30 3.27 -19.87
CA GLN A 30 1.53 3.48 -21.10
C GLN A 30 1.08 4.93 -21.30
N ARG A 31 1.14 5.75 -20.26
CA ARG A 31 0.73 7.16 -20.28
C ARG A 31 1.75 8.00 -19.50
N GLU A 32 1.92 9.24 -19.91
CA GLU A 32 2.68 10.22 -19.13
C GLU A 32 1.88 10.57 -17.87
N TYR A 33 2.21 9.92 -16.75
CA TYR A 33 1.53 10.07 -15.48
C TYR A 33 2.54 10.01 -14.33
N ARG A 34 2.62 11.08 -13.55
CA ARG A 34 3.58 11.19 -12.43
C ARG A 34 2.92 10.82 -11.12
N VAL A 35 3.45 9.79 -10.48
CA VAL A 35 2.98 9.29 -9.19
C VAL A 35 3.93 9.71 -8.08
N GLU A 36 3.42 10.34 -7.04
CA GLU A 36 4.12 10.53 -5.79
C GLU A 36 3.66 9.47 -4.78
N TRP A 37 4.61 8.63 -4.36
CA TRP A 37 4.35 7.56 -3.41
C TRP A 37 4.45 8.10 -1.99
N ARG A 38 3.37 7.96 -1.22
CA ARG A 38 3.20 8.54 0.09
C ARG A 38 2.92 7.48 1.15
N LEU A 39 3.18 7.81 2.41
CA LEU A 39 3.19 6.88 3.52
C LEU A 39 1.85 6.89 4.25
N ILE A 40 1.28 5.71 4.53
CA ILE A 40 0.17 5.55 5.45
C ILE A 40 0.39 4.27 6.26
N SER A 41 0.22 4.33 7.57
CA SER A 41 0.41 3.17 8.43
C SER A 41 -0.89 2.55 8.89
N LEU A 42 -1.12 1.28 8.55
CA LEU A 42 -2.23 0.49 9.09
C LEU A 42 -2.13 0.34 10.60
N ARG A 43 -0.92 0.30 11.17
CA ARG A 43 -0.73 0.24 12.63
C ARG A 43 -1.22 1.51 13.31
N LEU A 44 -0.87 2.69 12.76
CA LEU A 44 -1.30 3.98 13.31
C LEU A 44 -2.79 4.24 13.05
N LEU A 45 -3.29 3.86 11.89
CA LEU A 45 -4.71 3.97 11.54
C LEU A 45 -5.57 3.16 12.51
N ASN A 46 -5.13 1.96 12.87
CA ASN A 46 -5.84 1.04 13.76
C ASN A 46 -5.43 1.15 15.25
N ARG A 47 -4.69 2.18 15.66
CA ARG A 47 -4.17 2.32 17.04
C ARG A 47 -5.24 2.30 18.14
N HIS A 48 -6.49 2.61 17.79
CA HIS A 48 -7.62 2.63 18.73
C HIS A 48 -8.48 1.36 18.66
N VAL A 49 -8.08 0.40 17.84
CA VAL A 49 -8.81 -0.85 17.63
C VAL A 49 -8.22 -1.92 18.54
N ASP A 50 -9.10 -2.67 19.18
CA ASP A 50 -8.72 -3.89 19.88
C ASP A 50 -8.39 -4.97 18.84
N TYR A 51 -7.08 -5.21 18.65
CA TYR A 51 -6.60 -6.17 17.65
C TYR A 51 -7.06 -7.59 17.95
N ASP A 52 -7.05 -7.99 19.22
CA ASP A 52 -7.45 -9.35 19.61
C ASP A 52 -8.93 -9.64 19.34
N ALA A 53 -9.77 -8.60 19.48
CA ALA A 53 -11.21 -8.72 19.23
C ALA A 53 -11.58 -8.59 17.74
N GLN A 54 -10.82 -7.84 16.93
CA GLN A 54 -11.26 -7.43 15.60
C GLN A 54 -10.43 -8.01 14.44
N PHE A 55 -9.20 -8.45 14.69
CA PHE A 55 -8.31 -8.97 13.65
C PHE A 55 -7.83 -10.40 13.95
N PRO A 56 -7.37 -11.13 12.92
CA PRO A 56 -6.60 -12.34 13.13
C PRO A 56 -5.32 -12.07 13.95
N PRO A 57 -4.81 -13.05 14.74
CA PRO A 57 -3.69 -12.85 15.66
C PRO A 57 -2.40 -12.31 15.00
N GLU A 58 -2.16 -12.67 13.74
CA GLU A 58 -0.98 -12.26 12.97
C GLU A 58 -1.01 -10.81 12.49
N TYR A 59 -2.18 -10.14 12.52
CA TYR A 59 -2.34 -8.78 11.96
C TYR A 59 -1.61 -7.72 12.77
N GLU A 60 -1.58 -7.81 14.10
CA GLU A 60 -0.88 -6.82 14.91
C GLU A 60 0.62 -6.80 14.61
N ALA A 61 1.25 -8.00 14.57
CA ALA A 61 2.66 -8.12 14.24
C ALA A 61 2.94 -7.67 12.79
N GLY A 62 2.05 -8.02 11.84
CA GLY A 62 2.13 -7.59 10.45
C GLY A 62 2.05 -6.07 10.32
N HIS A 63 1.04 -5.43 10.91
CA HIS A 63 0.89 -3.97 10.85
C HIS A 63 2.02 -3.23 11.57
N THR A 64 2.56 -3.80 12.65
CA THR A 64 3.73 -3.25 13.35
C THR A 64 4.97 -3.31 12.46
N SER A 65 5.21 -4.42 11.77
CA SER A 65 6.30 -4.50 10.80
C SER A 65 6.14 -3.49 9.66
N GLY A 66 4.91 -3.24 9.21
CA GLY A 66 4.60 -2.18 8.25
C GLY A 66 5.06 -0.80 8.71
N LEU A 67 4.73 -0.43 9.95
CA LEU A 67 5.21 0.84 10.55
C LEU A 67 6.74 0.92 10.58
N HIS A 68 7.42 -0.15 10.95
CA HIS A 68 8.88 -0.20 10.98
C HIS A 68 9.49 -0.01 9.56
N LEU A 69 8.90 -0.60 8.54
CA LEU A 69 9.32 -0.40 7.15
C LEU A 69 9.03 1.03 6.66
N LEU A 70 7.94 1.63 7.12
CA LEU A 70 7.61 3.03 6.80
C LEU A 70 8.58 4.02 7.43
N ARG A 71 9.19 3.72 8.60
CA ARG A 71 10.29 4.52 9.16
C ARG A 71 11.49 4.58 8.20
N VAL A 72 11.85 3.43 7.59
CA VAL A 72 12.91 3.39 6.58
C VAL A 72 12.54 4.20 5.36
N ALA A 73 11.30 4.13 4.89
CA ALA A 73 10.82 4.92 3.76
C ALA A 73 10.76 6.42 4.06
N ALA A 74 10.36 6.82 5.29
CA ALA A 74 10.36 8.20 5.74
C ALA A 74 11.77 8.79 5.74
N ARG A 75 12.75 8.06 6.30
CA ARG A 75 14.15 8.46 6.28
C ARG A 75 14.70 8.55 4.84
N ALA A 76 14.42 7.56 4.01
CA ALA A 76 14.85 7.57 2.61
C ALA A 76 14.30 8.82 1.87
N ARG A 77 13.03 9.16 2.11
CA ARG A 77 12.42 10.38 1.55
C ARG A 77 13.09 11.65 2.06
N ALA A 78 13.37 11.74 3.33
CA ALA A 78 13.98 12.92 3.96
C ALA A 78 15.41 13.16 3.46
N GLU A 79 16.21 12.10 3.32
CA GLU A 79 17.63 12.19 2.95
C GLU A 79 17.86 12.18 1.44
N HIS A 80 16.99 11.53 0.65
CA HIS A 80 17.18 11.30 -0.79
C HIS A 80 16.03 11.82 -1.65
N GLY A 81 15.01 12.47 -1.05
CA GLY A 81 13.88 13.05 -1.78
C GLY A 81 12.74 12.06 -2.05
N ALA A 82 11.59 12.59 -2.47
CA ALA A 82 10.37 11.81 -2.69
C ALA A 82 10.56 10.66 -3.72
N GLN A 83 11.44 10.84 -4.69
CA GLN A 83 11.76 9.85 -5.72
C GLN A 83 12.41 8.57 -5.17
N ALA A 84 12.98 8.61 -3.95
CA ALA A 84 13.57 7.43 -3.32
C ALA A 84 12.51 6.41 -2.84
N VAL A 85 11.28 6.87 -2.61
CA VAL A 85 10.21 6.01 -2.08
C VAL A 85 9.74 4.99 -3.11
N ASP A 86 9.68 5.36 -4.39
CA ASP A 86 9.22 4.47 -5.46
C ASP A 86 10.06 3.19 -5.60
N PRO A 87 11.37 3.24 -5.85
CA PRO A 87 12.18 2.03 -5.98
C PRO A 87 12.22 1.22 -4.68
N LEU A 88 12.19 1.88 -3.52
CA LEU A 88 12.13 1.20 -2.23
C LEU A 88 10.82 0.40 -2.08
N TYR A 89 9.67 1.02 -2.34
CA TYR A 89 8.38 0.35 -2.25
C TYR A 89 8.26 -0.79 -3.27
N ALA A 90 8.69 -0.56 -4.51
CA ALA A 90 8.68 -1.58 -5.56
C ALA A 90 9.52 -2.81 -5.16
N THR A 91 10.69 -2.60 -4.57
CA THR A 91 11.57 -3.68 -4.13
C THR A 91 11.01 -4.41 -2.90
N LEU A 92 10.54 -3.67 -1.88
CA LEU A 92 9.86 -4.25 -0.72
C LEU A 92 8.68 -5.14 -1.16
N GLY A 93 7.81 -4.63 -2.02
CA GLY A 93 6.63 -5.36 -2.47
C GLY A 93 6.99 -6.66 -3.22
N ARG A 94 8.04 -6.65 -4.04
CA ARG A 94 8.53 -7.88 -4.69
C ARG A 94 8.98 -8.93 -3.68
N HIS A 95 9.77 -8.54 -2.69
CA HIS A 95 10.27 -9.47 -1.67
C HIS A 95 9.19 -9.96 -0.69
N VAL A 96 8.16 -9.14 -0.43
CA VAL A 96 7.09 -9.48 0.51
C VAL A 96 5.98 -10.30 -0.15
N PHE A 97 5.66 -10.03 -1.42
CA PHE A 97 4.45 -10.57 -2.04
C PHE A 97 4.66 -11.46 -3.27
N GLU A 98 5.83 -11.42 -3.91
CA GLU A 98 6.05 -12.15 -5.15
C GLU A 98 6.87 -13.44 -4.96
N ASP A 99 7.24 -13.80 -3.74
CA ASP A 99 7.94 -15.05 -3.44
C ASP A 99 6.93 -16.21 -3.31
N PRO A 100 6.98 -17.23 -4.20
CA PRO A 100 6.10 -18.40 -4.10
C PRO A 100 6.29 -19.23 -2.82
N ALA A 101 7.40 -19.05 -2.12
CA ALA A 101 7.65 -19.72 -0.84
C ALA A 101 6.76 -19.17 0.30
N GLY A 102 6.05 -18.08 0.05
CA GLY A 102 5.14 -17.44 1.00
C GLY A 102 5.67 -16.10 1.50
N GLN A 103 4.80 -15.37 2.19
CA GLN A 103 5.19 -14.12 2.83
C GLN A 103 6.28 -14.36 3.89
N PRO A 104 7.36 -13.56 3.88
CA PRO A 104 8.33 -13.63 4.96
C PRO A 104 7.69 -13.12 6.27
N PRO A 105 8.04 -13.73 7.42
CA PRO A 105 7.50 -13.31 8.71
C PRO A 105 7.98 -11.89 9.09
N PRO A 106 7.25 -11.19 9.97
CA PRO A 106 7.55 -9.81 10.39
C PRO A 106 9.00 -9.59 10.83
N GLU A 107 9.57 -10.54 11.58
CA GLU A 107 10.95 -10.45 12.09
C GLU A 107 11.99 -10.50 10.95
N ARG A 108 11.68 -11.20 9.87
CA ARG A 108 12.56 -11.26 8.70
C ARG A 108 12.53 -9.95 7.92
N VAL A 109 11.34 -9.40 7.65
CA VAL A 109 11.21 -8.17 6.84
C VAL A 109 11.76 -6.93 7.55
N THR A 110 11.78 -6.93 8.87
CA THR A 110 12.38 -5.87 9.68
C THR A 110 13.84 -6.14 10.04
N GLY A 111 14.34 -7.33 9.70
CA GLY A 111 15.72 -7.73 9.95
C GLY A 111 16.72 -6.99 9.07
N ARG A 112 17.85 -6.60 9.66
CA ARG A 112 18.89 -5.84 8.96
C ARG A 112 19.38 -6.48 7.66
N PRO A 113 19.62 -7.80 7.58
CA PRO A 113 20.08 -8.41 6.31
C PRO A 113 19.07 -8.27 5.17
N PHE A 114 17.77 -8.40 5.49
CA PHE A 114 16.70 -8.21 4.51
C PHE A 114 16.64 -6.76 4.03
N LEU A 115 16.70 -5.81 4.96
CA LEU A 115 16.64 -4.38 4.63
C LEU A 115 17.85 -3.93 3.81
N GLU A 116 19.07 -4.38 4.16
CA GLU A 116 20.28 -4.07 3.40
C GLU A 116 20.19 -4.63 1.96
N GLN A 117 19.63 -5.82 1.78
CA GLN A 117 19.38 -6.40 0.46
C GLN A 117 18.38 -5.53 -0.33
N VAL A 118 17.24 -5.22 0.26
CA VAL A 118 16.20 -4.40 -0.38
C VAL A 118 16.73 -3.02 -0.76
N LEU A 119 17.44 -2.35 0.13
CA LEU A 119 18.02 -1.03 -0.12
C LEU A 119 19.05 -1.06 -1.25
N THR A 120 19.92 -2.09 -1.25
CA THR A 120 20.90 -2.28 -2.33
C THR A 120 20.22 -2.46 -3.68
N GLU A 121 19.21 -3.31 -3.76
CA GLU A 121 18.43 -3.55 -4.98
C GLU A 121 17.64 -2.31 -5.43
N ALA A 122 17.19 -1.49 -4.47
CA ALA A 122 16.52 -0.21 -4.74
C ALA A 122 17.49 0.93 -5.12
N GLY A 123 18.81 0.69 -5.09
CA GLY A 123 19.83 1.70 -5.38
C GLY A 123 19.97 2.76 -4.27
N LEU A 124 19.66 2.40 -3.04
CA LEU A 124 19.68 3.27 -1.86
C LEU A 124 20.78 2.86 -0.87
N PRO A 125 21.29 3.80 -0.06
CA PRO A 125 22.28 3.49 0.98
C PRO A 125 21.74 2.50 2.02
N THR A 126 22.56 1.51 2.37
CA THR A 126 22.16 0.44 3.30
C THR A 126 22.05 0.89 4.76
N ASP A 127 22.66 2.02 5.12
CA ASP A 127 22.56 2.60 6.46
C ASP A 127 21.15 3.10 6.80
N LEU A 128 20.30 3.36 5.77
CA LEU A 128 18.88 3.66 5.94
C LEU A 128 18.15 2.55 6.73
N ALA A 129 18.65 1.31 6.68
CA ALA A 129 18.09 0.18 7.44
C ALA A 129 18.05 0.44 8.96
N THR A 130 18.90 1.31 9.50
CA THR A 130 18.89 1.61 10.93
C THR A 130 17.64 2.33 11.41
N ALA A 131 16.91 2.99 10.48
CA ALA A 131 15.65 3.66 10.79
C ALA A 131 14.54 2.70 11.22
N VAL A 132 14.63 1.41 10.93
CA VAL A 132 13.63 0.41 11.31
C VAL A 132 13.30 0.43 12.80
N GLY A 133 14.28 0.67 13.66
CA GLY A 133 14.13 0.76 15.12
C GLY A 133 14.07 2.20 15.66
N ASP A 134 14.10 3.20 14.82
CA ASP A 134 14.13 4.62 15.23
C ASP A 134 12.72 5.22 15.24
N GLU A 135 12.13 5.29 16.44
CA GLU A 135 10.78 5.83 16.64
C GLU A 135 10.66 7.33 16.36
N SER A 136 11.76 8.05 16.20
CA SER A 136 11.70 9.47 15.84
C SER A 136 11.01 9.72 14.49
N TRP A 137 11.04 8.73 13.59
CA TRP A 137 10.35 8.76 12.30
C TRP A 137 8.83 8.55 12.38
N ASP A 138 8.31 8.11 13.53
CA ASP A 138 6.86 7.90 13.71
C ASP A 138 6.07 9.19 13.55
N ALA A 139 6.65 10.33 13.92
CA ALA A 139 6.00 11.64 13.75
C ALA A 139 5.73 11.95 12.26
N GLU A 140 6.70 11.67 11.39
CA GLU A 140 6.59 11.84 9.95
C GLU A 140 5.53 10.89 9.35
N VAL A 141 5.57 9.60 9.73
CA VAL A 141 4.59 8.60 9.28
C VAL A 141 3.18 8.94 9.78
N GLN A 142 3.06 9.47 11.00
CA GLN A 142 1.78 9.91 11.56
C GLN A 142 1.22 11.10 10.78
N GLU A 143 2.04 12.12 10.48
CA GLU A 143 1.59 13.29 9.71
C GLU A 143 1.12 12.90 8.32
N GLU A 144 1.82 11.99 7.63
CA GLU A 144 1.43 11.45 6.34
C GLU A 144 0.11 10.66 6.42
N THR A 145 -0.03 9.83 7.46
CA THR A 145 -1.27 9.09 7.73
C THR A 145 -2.44 10.05 7.97
N ASP A 146 -2.23 11.07 8.81
CA ASP A 146 -3.26 12.07 9.10
C ASP A 146 -3.60 12.91 7.86
N ALA A 147 -2.63 13.19 6.99
CA ALA A 147 -2.86 13.88 5.72
C ALA A 147 -3.79 13.08 4.80
N ALA A 148 -3.57 11.77 4.68
CA ALA A 148 -4.46 10.89 3.93
C ALA A 148 -5.89 10.87 4.51
N LEU A 149 -6.00 10.73 5.85
CA LEU A 149 -7.28 10.67 6.54
C LEU A 149 -8.06 12.01 6.53
N ARG A 150 -7.38 13.14 6.42
CA ARG A 150 -8.04 14.44 6.20
C ARG A 150 -8.78 14.50 4.86
N LEU A 151 -8.32 13.75 3.86
CA LEU A 151 -8.92 13.73 2.53
C LEU A 151 -10.09 12.75 2.40
N THR A 152 -10.01 11.59 3.08
CA THR A 152 -10.95 10.47 2.87
C THR A 152 -11.83 10.17 4.08
N GLY A 153 -11.55 10.75 5.25
CA GLY A 153 -12.15 10.33 6.51
C GLY A 153 -11.44 9.13 7.14
N LYS A 154 -12.01 8.59 8.23
CA LYS A 154 -11.34 7.59 9.08
C LYS A 154 -11.80 6.14 8.88
N ASP A 155 -12.91 5.91 8.20
CA ASP A 155 -13.42 4.54 7.92
C ASP A 155 -12.87 4.02 6.60
N VAL A 156 -11.55 4.00 6.51
CA VAL A 156 -10.81 3.61 5.31
C VAL A 156 -9.61 2.72 5.65
N GLY A 157 -9.05 2.08 4.64
CA GLY A 157 -7.78 1.37 4.70
C GLY A 157 -6.79 1.94 3.69
N THR A 158 -5.97 1.07 3.11
CA THR A 158 -5.00 1.41 2.08
C THR A 158 -5.18 0.48 0.86
N PRO A 159 -4.95 0.95 -0.39
CA PRO A 159 -4.37 2.24 -0.77
C PRO A 159 -5.37 3.40 -0.70
N ILE A 160 -4.85 4.64 -0.61
CA ILE A 160 -5.61 5.87 -0.88
C ILE A 160 -4.99 6.54 -2.10
N LEU A 161 -5.82 6.92 -3.06
CA LEU A 161 -5.42 7.60 -4.29
C LEU A 161 -6.01 9.02 -4.29
N HIS A 162 -5.16 10.02 -4.48
CA HIS A 162 -5.58 11.42 -4.64
C HIS A 162 -5.25 11.87 -6.07
N PHE A 163 -6.28 12.01 -6.87
CA PHE A 163 -6.19 12.43 -8.27
C PHE A 163 -6.07 13.95 -8.36
N ARG A 164 -5.12 14.44 -9.16
CA ARG A 164 -4.84 15.87 -9.39
C ARG A 164 -4.63 16.68 -8.10
N PRO A 165 -3.68 16.27 -7.24
CA PRO A 165 -3.39 17.02 -6.02
C PRO A 165 -2.89 18.44 -6.35
N PRO A 166 -3.07 19.44 -5.47
CA PRO A 166 -3.72 19.35 -4.17
C PRO A 166 -5.25 19.53 -4.20
N GLY A 167 -5.83 20.01 -5.30
CA GLY A 167 -7.21 20.41 -5.40
C GLY A 167 -8.20 19.36 -5.90
N GLY A 168 -7.70 18.19 -6.26
CA GLY A 168 -8.52 17.08 -6.77
C GLY A 168 -9.18 16.25 -5.68
N THR A 169 -9.67 15.07 -6.04
CA THR A 169 -10.43 14.20 -5.14
C THR A 169 -9.61 12.98 -4.72
N ALA A 170 -9.71 12.59 -3.46
CA ALA A 170 -9.08 11.40 -2.93
C ALA A 170 -10.13 10.34 -2.57
N PHE A 171 -9.77 9.07 -2.82
CA PHE A 171 -10.58 7.91 -2.48
C PHE A 171 -9.74 6.82 -1.83
N PHE A 172 -10.36 6.06 -0.93
CA PHE A 172 -9.86 4.75 -0.54
C PHE A 172 -10.10 3.76 -1.68
N GLY A 173 -9.04 3.13 -2.15
CA GLY A 173 -9.08 2.24 -3.31
C GLY A 173 -8.66 2.93 -4.64
N PRO A 174 -8.89 2.25 -5.77
CA PRO A 174 -9.61 0.99 -5.90
C PRO A 174 -8.88 -0.16 -5.20
N VAL A 175 -9.66 -1.04 -4.57
CA VAL A 175 -9.14 -2.29 -3.98
C VAL A 175 -9.34 -3.37 -5.02
N ILE A 176 -8.25 -3.82 -5.64
CA ILE A 176 -8.26 -4.87 -6.66
C ILE A 176 -7.51 -6.10 -6.17
N SER A 177 -8.00 -7.28 -6.54
CA SER A 177 -7.42 -8.57 -6.13
C SER A 177 -6.56 -9.21 -7.22
N ARG A 178 -6.72 -8.79 -8.47
CA ARG A 178 -5.96 -9.25 -9.62
C ARG A 178 -5.60 -8.09 -10.53
N LEU A 179 -4.53 -8.26 -11.30
CA LEU A 179 -4.17 -7.28 -12.33
C LEU A 179 -5.05 -7.49 -13.57
N PRO A 180 -5.48 -6.39 -14.20
CA PRO A 180 -6.04 -6.46 -15.55
C PRO A 180 -4.93 -6.82 -16.56
N ASP A 181 -5.32 -7.26 -17.74
CA ASP A 181 -4.42 -7.32 -18.88
C ASP A 181 -3.90 -5.91 -19.22
N PRO A 182 -2.70 -5.77 -19.82
CA PRO A 182 -2.10 -4.47 -20.11
C PRO A 182 -3.02 -3.50 -20.86
N ASP A 183 -3.73 -4.01 -21.86
CA ASP A 183 -4.68 -3.19 -22.65
C ASP A 183 -5.89 -2.74 -21.81
N ALA A 184 -6.40 -3.61 -20.94
CA ALA A 184 -7.50 -3.31 -20.02
C ALA A 184 -7.09 -2.43 -18.84
N ALA A 185 -5.79 -2.33 -18.54
CA ALA A 185 -5.29 -1.54 -17.41
C ALA A 185 -5.60 -0.05 -17.55
N VAL A 186 -5.44 0.47 -18.77
CA VAL A 186 -5.73 1.88 -19.10
C VAL A 186 -7.23 2.14 -19.15
N GLU A 187 -8.02 1.21 -19.67
CA GLU A 187 -9.48 1.33 -19.68
C GLU A 187 -10.05 1.36 -18.26
N LEU A 188 -9.59 0.45 -17.39
CA LEU A 188 -9.97 0.45 -15.97
C LEU A 188 -9.57 1.77 -15.28
N TRP A 189 -8.39 2.31 -15.62
CA TRP A 189 -7.94 3.60 -15.11
C TRP A 189 -8.90 4.73 -15.48
N ASP A 190 -9.31 4.81 -16.75
CA ASP A 190 -10.22 5.84 -17.24
C ASP A 190 -11.58 5.78 -16.54
N HIS A 191 -12.08 4.57 -16.27
CA HIS A 191 -13.32 4.38 -15.51
C HIS A 191 -13.17 4.86 -14.06
N VAL A 192 -12.06 4.51 -13.38
CA VAL A 192 -11.81 4.94 -12.00
C VAL A 192 -11.63 6.45 -11.91
N VAL A 193 -10.86 7.05 -12.82
CA VAL A 193 -10.68 8.51 -12.87
C VAL A 193 -12.02 9.21 -13.16
N GLY A 194 -12.81 8.67 -14.07
CA GLY A 194 -14.14 9.19 -14.39
C GLY A 194 -15.06 9.23 -13.18
N LEU A 195 -15.11 8.15 -12.41
CA LEU A 195 -15.85 8.10 -11.14
C LEU A 195 -15.27 9.08 -10.12
N ALA A 196 -13.97 9.06 -9.89
CA ALA A 196 -13.28 9.88 -8.89
C ALA A 196 -13.41 11.38 -9.14
N THR A 197 -13.53 11.79 -10.41
CA THR A 197 -13.65 13.22 -10.77
C THR A 197 -15.10 13.68 -10.95
N PHE A 198 -16.08 12.79 -10.84
CA PHE A 198 -17.50 13.17 -10.90
C PHE A 198 -17.94 13.80 -9.57
N PRO A 199 -18.43 15.06 -9.55
CA PRO A 199 -18.65 15.81 -8.30
C PRO A 199 -19.72 15.25 -7.37
N GLY A 200 -20.45 14.28 -7.68
CA GLY A 200 -21.49 13.67 -6.83
C GLY A 200 -21.16 12.24 -6.41
N PHE A 201 -20.01 11.72 -6.81
CA PHE A 201 -19.64 10.35 -6.47
C PHE A 201 -18.90 10.28 -5.13
N ALA A 202 -19.38 9.45 -4.23
CA ALA A 202 -18.79 9.28 -2.90
C ALA A 202 -18.26 7.88 -2.64
N GLU A 203 -19.01 6.84 -2.98
CA GLU A 203 -18.62 5.46 -2.62
C GLU A 203 -19.22 4.42 -3.58
N LEU A 204 -18.43 3.38 -3.86
CA LEU A 204 -18.88 2.14 -4.47
C LEU A 204 -18.25 0.97 -3.71
N LYS A 205 -19.06 0.13 -3.04
CA LYS A 205 -18.60 -0.94 -2.17
C LYS A 205 -19.33 -2.25 -2.44
N ARG A 206 -18.60 -3.36 -2.37
CA ARG A 206 -19.16 -4.72 -2.40
C ARG A 206 -18.65 -5.53 -1.20
N SER A 207 -19.45 -6.48 -0.71
CA SER A 207 -19.11 -7.35 0.41
C SER A 207 -18.14 -8.47 0.05
N LEU A 208 -18.35 -9.10 -1.11
CA LEU A 208 -17.50 -10.19 -1.59
C LEU A 208 -16.22 -9.65 -2.21
N ARG A 209 -15.08 -10.19 -1.79
CA ARG A 209 -13.76 -9.88 -2.33
C ARG A 209 -13.01 -11.16 -2.63
N GLU A 210 -12.25 -11.12 -3.67
CA GLU A 210 -11.32 -12.16 -4.01
C GLU A 210 -10.03 -11.93 -3.22
N ARG A 211 -9.39 -13.00 -2.72
CA ARG A 211 -8.06 -12.92 -2.14
C ARG A 211 -7.08 -12.35 -3.17
N PRO A 212 -6.15 -11.47 -2.78
CA PRO A 212 -5.15 -10.95 -3.72
C PRO A 212 -4.39 -12.08 -4.41
N GLN A 213 -4.36 -12.04 -5.74
CA GLN A 213 -3.69 -13.05 -6.57
C GLN A 213 -2.18 -12.80 -6.59
N LEU A 214 -1.52 -13.14 -5.50
CA LEU A 214 -0.10 -12.95 -5.28
C LEU A 214 0.59 -14.30 -5.07
N PRO A 215 1.80 -14.50 -5.61
CA PRO A 215 2.58 -15.73 -5.42
C PRO A 215 2.79 -16.09 -3.96
N ALA A 216 3.04 -15.11 -3.09
CA ALA A 216 3.22 -15.33 -1.65
C ALA A 216 1.97 -15.87 -0.93
N PHE A 217 0.79 -15.81 -1.54
CA PHE A 217 -0.45 -16.42 -1.05
C PHE A 217 -0.77 -17.76 -1.73
N GLY A 218 0.19 -18.33 -2.44
CA GLY A 218 0.06 -19.61 -3.12
C GLY A 218 -0.78 -19.58 -4.39
N VAL A 219 -1.07 -18.39 -4.94
CA VAL A 219 -1.83 -18.24 -6.18
C VAL A 219 -0.89 -18.33 -7.37
N ARG A 220 -1.21 -19.22 -8.32
CA ARG A 220 -0.46 -19.35 -9.57
C ARG A 220 -1.07 -18.50 -10.67
N PRO A 221 -0.28 -18.01 -11.63
CA PRO A 221 -0.80 -17.29 -12.78
C PRO A 221 -1.89 -18.08 -13.50
N GLY A 222 -3.05 -17.45 -13.71
CA GLY A 222 -4.19 -18.06 -14.41
C GLY A 222 -5.12 -18.92 -13.54
N GLU A 223 -4.85 -19.08 -12.26
CA GLU A 223 -5.80 -19.72 -11.34
C GLU A 223 -6.98 -18.77 -11.03
N ALA A 224 -8.17 -19.35 -10.88
CA ALA A 224 -9.32 -18.61 -10.42
C ALA A 224 -9.11 -18.20 -8.96
N GLY A 225 -9.43 -16.95 -8.64
CA GLY A 225 -9.34 -16.46 -7.27
C GLY A 225 -10.42 -17.08 -6.37
N VAL A 226 -10.10 -17.18 -5.09
CA VAL A 226 -11.08 -17.58 -4.07
C VAL A 226 -11.82 -16.33 -3.59
N GLU A 227 -13.13 -16.33 -3.73
CA GLU A 227 -13.97 -15.25 -3.20
C GLU A 227 -14.14 -15.42 -1.68
N GLU A 228 -14.01 -14.32 -0.96
CA GLU A 228 -14.19 -14.25 0.50
C GLU A 228 -15.24 -13.20 0.83
N ASP A 229 -16.11 -13.51 1.79
CA ASP A 229 -17.05 -12.52 2.32
C ASP A 229 -16.36 -11.65 3.37
N TRP A 230 -16.14 -10.39 3.00
CA TRP A 230 -15.44 -9.43 3.83
C TRP A 230 -16.42 -8.43 4.48
N HIS A 231 -17.26 -8.91 5.38
CA HIS A 231 -18.05 -8.01 6.22
C HIS A 231 -17.15 -7.18 7.12
N GLY A 232 -17.07 -5.89 6.83
CA GLY A 232 -16.26 -4.96 7.61
C GLY A 232 -14.76 -5.02 7.35
N GLY A 233 -14.33 -5.38 6.15
CA GLY A 233 -12.91 -5.41 5.77
C GLY A 233 -12.18 -6.64 6.32
N SER A 234 -10.98 -6.45 6.88
CA SER A 234 -10.14 -7.51 7.44
C SER A 234 -10.56 -7.98 8.84
N ARG A 235 -11.72 -7.57 9.35
CA ARG A 235 -12.17 -7.92 10.69
C ARG A 235 -12.51 -9.39 10.78
N ARG A 236 -12.24 -10.01 11.94
CA ARG A 236 -12.66 -11.40 12.22
C ARG A 236 -14.16 -11.54 11.95
N GLN A 237 -14.50 -12.50 11.10
CA GLN A 237 -15.87 -12.99 11.05
C GLN A 237 -16.12 -13.73 12.35
N HIS A 238 -17.13 -13.33 13.10
CA HIS A 238 -17.63 -14.14 14.20
C HIS A 238 -18.19 -15.43 13.59
N ARG A 239 -17.53 -16.55 13.89
CA ARG A 239 -18.03 -17.89 13.60
C ARG A 239 -19.16 -18.24 14.55
#